data_529f8f1ccce934c768a63ce3b858aab5
#
_entry.id   529f8f1ccce934c768a63ce3b858aab5
#
_cell.length_a   1.000
_cell.length_b   1.000
_cell.length_c   1.000
_cell.angle_alpha   90.00
_cell.angle_beta   90.00
_cell.angle_gamma   90.00
#
_symmetry.space_group_name_H-M   'P 1'
#
loop_
_entity.id
_entity.type
_entity.pdbx_description
1 polymer ?
#
loop_
_entity_poly.entity_id
_entity_poly.type
_entity_poly.pdbx_seq_one_letter_code
_entity_poly.pdbx_strand_id
1 'polypeptide(L)'
;MSEAPDPEVVELAAKVFDLARRGESDALAAYVDAGVPANLTNDRGDSLLMLAAYHGHAPAVVALADRGADPGRANDRGQTPLAGAVFKGEREVIDALLAAGADPAAGTPSAVDTARMFGKDDLLELFGAR
;
A
#
# COMPACT_ATOMS: atom_id res chain seq x y z
N MET A 1 -3.78 23.50 -24.08
CA MET A 1 -3.39 22.37 -24.92
C MET A 1 -3.32 21.10 -24.09
N SER A 2 -4.01 20.10 -24.54
CA SER A 2 -4.00 18.80 -23.89
C SER A 2 -2.76 18.04 -24.32
N GLU A 3 -1.97 17.60 -23.38
CA GLU A 3 -0.79 16.79 -23.68
C GLU A 3 -1.03 15.36 -23.24
N ALA A 4 -0.92 14.44 -24.18
CA ALA A 4 -0.94 13.04 -23.84
C ALA A 4 0.35 12.70 -23.08
N PRO A 5 0.30 11.80 -22.08
CA PRO A 5 1.52 11.33 -21.42
C PRO A 5 2.47 10.73 -22.44
N ASP A 6 3.78 10.90 -22.20
CA ASP A 6 4.79 10.25 -23.02
C ASP A 6 4.58 8.73 -22.95
N PRO A 7 4.48 8.02 -24.10
CA PRO A 7 4.30 6.57 -24.08
C PRO A 7 5.35 5.82 -23.29
N GLU A 8 6.59 6.28 -23.28
CA GLU A 8 7.66 5.65 -22.49
C GLU A 8 7.41 5.79 -20.99
N VAL A 9 6.87 6.94 -20.55
CA VAL A 9 6.51 7.16 -19.15
C VAL A 9 5.34 6.25 -18.76
N VAL A 10 4.33 6.13 -19.63
CA VAL A 10 3.18 5.26 -19.40
C VAL A 10 3.63 3.80 -19.27
N GLU A 11 4.51 3.35 -20.15
CA GLU A 11 5.05 1.98 -20.09
C GLU A 11 5.85 1.75 -18.81
N LEU A 12 6.67 2.72 -18.42
CA LEU A 12 7.45 2.62 -17.19
C LEU A 12 6.53 2.53 -15.97
N ALA A 13 5.51 3.38 -15.91
CA ALA A 13 4.55 3.36 -14.82
C ALA A 13 3.85 2.01 -14.73
N ALA A 14 3.37 1.48 -15.87
CA ALA A 14 2.72 0.18 -15.92
C ALA A 14 3.65 -0.93 -15.41
N LYS A 15 4.91 -0.89 -15.79
CA LYS A 15 5.90 -1.86 -15.34
C LYS A 15 6.11 -1.78 -13.83
N VAL A 16 6.22 -0.57 -13.28
CA VAL A 16 6.47 -0.38 -11.86
C VAL A 16 5.24 -0.84 -11.04
N PHE A 17 4.02 -0.54 -11.50
CA PHE A 17 2.82 -1.04 -10.85
C PHE A 17 2.75 -2.58 -10.88
N ASP A 18 3.16 -3.19 -11.98
CA ASP A 18 3.18 -4.65 -12.08
C ASP A 18 4.21 -5.26 -11.12
N LEU A 19 5.38 -4.63 -10.99
CA LEU A 19 6.38 -5.05 -10.01
C LEU A 19 5.83 -5.02 -8.58
N ALA A 20 5.04 -3.99 -8.25
CA ALA A 20 4.40 -3.88 -6.94
C ALA A 20 3.41 -5.03 -6.71
N ARG A 21 2.58 -5.34 -7.70
CA ARG A 21 1.61 -6.46 -7.61
C ARG A 21 2.31 -7.79 -7.41
N ARG A 22 3.48 -7.98 -8.02
CA ARG A 22 4.24 -9.23 -7.94
C ARG A 22 5.20 -9.27 -6.76
N GLY A 23 5.34 -8.16 -6.03
CA GLY A 23 6.22 -8.11 -4.86
C GLY A 23 7.70 -8.14 -5.17
N GLU A 24 8.10 -7.62 -6.33
CA GLU A 24 9.49 -7.56 -6.77
C GLU A 24 10.20 -6.41 -6.03
N SER A 25 10.48 -6.62 -4.75
CA SER A 25 10.94 -5.56 -3.84
C SER A 25 12.26 -4.93 -4.26
N ASP A 26 13.23 -5.73 -4.73
CA ASP A 26 14.53 -5.20 -5.13
C ASP A 26 14.42 -4.34 -6.39
N ALA A 27 13.61 -4.77 -7.36
CA ALA A 27 13.38 -4.00 -8.57
C ALA A 27 12.63 -2.70 -8.27
N LEU A 28 11.61 -2.76 -7.42
CA LEU A 28 10.87 -1.57 -6.97
C LEU A 28 11.82 -0.56 -6.31
N ALA A 29 12.65 -1.05 -5.40
CA ALA A 29 13.62 -0.20 -4.71
C ALA A 29 14.56 0.48 -5.70
N ALA A 30 15.04 -0.26 -6.69
CA ALA A 30 15.93 0.28 -7.71
C ALA A 30 15.26 1.38 -8.53
N TYR A 31 14.02 1.19 -8.93
CA TYR A 31 13.28 2.20 -9.70
C TYR A 31 13.01 3.47 -8.86
N VAL A 32 12.64 3.32 -7.61
CA VAL A 32 12.42 4.49 -6.74
C VAL A 32 13.74 5.22 -6.49
N ASP A 33 14.83 4.50 -6.25
CA ASP A 33 16.16 5.09 -6.08
C ASP A 33 16.61 5.82 -7.34
N ALA A 34 16.15 5.38 -8.51
CA ALA A 34 16.47 6.02 -9.79
C ALA A 34 15.56 7.20 -10.12
N GLY A 35 14.59 7.53 -9.27
CA GLY A 35 13.76 8.73 -9.42
C GLY A 35 12.27 8.50 -9.62
N VAL A 36 11.80 7.25 -9.68
CA VAL A 36 10.35 7.01 -9.73
C VAL A 36 9.75 7.44 -8.39
N PRO A 37 8.68 8.27 -8.39
CA PRO A 37 8.08 8.71 -7.13
C PRO A 37 7.59 7.54 -6.28
N ALA A 38 7.99 7.53 -5.01
CA ALA A 38 7.59 6.48 -4.09
C ALA A 38 6.06 6.43 -3.89
N ASN A 39 5.40 7.59 -4.02
CA ASN A 39 3.94 7.73 -3.86
C ASN A 39 3.18 7.77 -5.17
N LEU A 40 3.77 7.23 -6.24
CA LEU A 40 3.09 7.13 -7.53
C LEU A 40 1.79 6.35 -7.39
N THR A 41 0.71 6.86 -7.98
CA THR A 41 -0.60 6.21 -7.96
C THR A 41 -1.09 5.94 -9.38
N ASN A 42 -1.91 4.90 -9.50
CA ASN A 42 -2.59 4.63 -10.77
C ASN A 42 -3.88 5.46 -10.89
N ASP A 43 -4.67 5.20 -11.92
CA ASP A 43 -5.90 5.95 -12.18
C ASP A 43 -7.03 5.69 -11.18
N ARG A 44 -6.88 4.71 -10.29
CA ARG A 44 -7.81 4.46 -9.17
C ARG A 44 -7.31 5.07 -7.86
N GLY A 45 -6.17 5.73 -7.89
CA GLY A 45 -5.55 6.28 -6.70
C GLY A 45 -4.81 5.22 -5.86
N ASP A 46 -4.62 4.00 -6.37
CA ASP A 46 -3.84 2.98 -5.68
C ASP A 46 -2.35 3.30 -5.80
N SER A 47 -1.68 3.42 -4.67
CA SER A 47 -0.24 3.63 -4.63
C SER A 47 0.51 2.30 -4.88
N LEU A 48 1.79 2.41 -5.17
CA LEU A 48 2.65 1.23 -5.25
C LEU A 48 2.57 0.40 -3.96
N LEU A 49 2.62 1.08 -2.82
CA LEU A 49 2.53 0.43 -1.51
C LEU A 49 1.18 -0.26 -1.32
N MET A 50 0.08 0.38 -1.73
CA MET A 50 -1.25 -0.22 -1.68
C MET A 50 -1.30 -1.54 -2.46
N LEU A 51 -0.75 -1.55 -3.67
CA LEU A 51 -0.74 -2.75 -4.51
C LEU A 51 0.10 -3.86 -3.89
N ALA A 52 1.28 -3.53 -3.39
CA ALA A 52 2.14 -4.50 -2.70
C ALA A 52 1.44 -5.07 -1.46
N ALA A 53 0.80 -4.21 -0.67
CA ALA A 53 0.08 -4.62 0.54
C ALA A 53 -1.11 -5.51 0.22
N TYR A 54 -1.91 -5.12 -0.77
CA TYR A 54 -3.11 -5.88 -1.15
C TYR A 54 -2.75 -7.29 -1.64
N HIS A 55 -1.62 -7.43 -2.32
CA HIS A 55 -1.17 -8.72 -2.83
C HIS A 55 -0.28 -9.50 -1.85
N GLY A 56 -0.16 -9.04 -0.60
CA GLY A 56 0.50 -9.79 0.46
C GLY A 56 2.01 -9.71 0.49
N HIS A 57 2.60 -8.67 -0.08
CA HIS A 57 4.06 -8.55 -0.24
C HIS A 57 4.69 -7.64 0.82
N ALA A 58 4.87 -8.17 2.03
CA ALA A 58 5.45 -7.40 3.13
C ALA A 58 6.85 -6.83 2.81
N PRO A 59 7.79 -7.58 2.19
CA PRO A 59 9.09 -7.00 1.85
C PRO A 59 9.00 -5.80 0.91
N ALA A 60 8.08 -5.82 -0.05
CA ALA A 60 7.89 -4.69 -0.95
C ALA A 60 7.31 -3.48 -0.21
N VAL A 61 6.39 -3.71 0.73
CA VAL A 61 5.86 -2.64 1.60
C VAL A 61 6.99 -1.99 2.38
N VAL A 62 7.86 -2.78 3.00
CA VAL A 62 9.00 -2.26 3.75
C VAL A 62 9.93 -1.46 2.85
N ALA A 63 10.28 -2.00 1.68
CA ALA A 63 11.19 -1.32 0.75
C ALA A 63 10.64 0.04 0.31
N LEU A 64 9.33 0.12 0.05
CA LEU A 64 8.68 1.36 -0.36
C LEU A 64 8.59 2.35 0.80
N ALA A 65 8.20 1.90 1.99
CA ALA A 65 8.09 2.74 3.17
C ALA A 65 9.45 3.33 3.57
N ASP A 66 10.53 2.53 3.47
CA ASP A 66 11.89 2.99 3.76
C ASP A 66 12.32 4.11 2.79
N ARG A 67 11.67 4.22 1.64
CA ARG A 67 11.98 5.22 0.63
C ARG A 67 10.97 6.36 0.58
N GLY A 68 10.17 6.50 1.63
CA GLY A 68 9.26 7.63 1.79
C GLY A 68 7.84 7.40 1.27
N ALA A 69 7.47 6.18 0.91
CA ALA A 69 6.08 5.90 0.57
C ALA A 69 5.18 6.11 1.78
N ASP A 70 4.03 6.76 1.56
CA ASP A 70 3.05 6.99 2.61
C ASP A 70 2.28 5.70 2.91
N PRO A 71 2.45 5.10 4.10
CA PRO A 71 1.78 3.83 4.41
C PRO A 71 0.28 3.98 4.62
N GLY A 72 -0.21 5.20 4.80
CA GLY A 72 -1.62 5.48 5.06
C GLY A 72 -2.39 6.07 3.89
N ARG A 73 -1.77 6.16 2.71
CA ARG A 73 -2.42 6.81 1.58
C ARG A 73 -3.62 6.00 1.09
N ALA A 74 -4.81 6.59 1.22
CA ALA A 74 -6.05 5.99 0.72
C ALA A 74 -6.16 6.13 -0.79
N ASN A 75 -6.84 5.18 -1.43
CA ASN A 75 -7.18 5.30 -2.84
C ASN A 75 -8.44 6.16 -3.01
N ASP A 76 -8.94 6.27 -4.25
CA ASP A 76 -10.09 7.10 -4.57
C ASP A 76 -11.40 6.64 -3.90
N ARG A 77 -11.42 5.40 -3.40
CA ARG A 77 -12.57 4.85 -2.65
C ARG A 77 -12.43 5.02 -1.14
N GLY A 78 -11.38 5.69 -0.68
CA GLY A 78 -11.11 5.84 0.76
C GLY A 78 -10.53 4.60 1.43
N GLN A 79 -10.07 3.61 0.65
CA GLN A 79 -9.48 2.38 1.17
C GLN A 79 -8.01 2.62 1.50
N THR A 80 -7.58 2.18 2.69
CA THR A 80 -6.18 2.26 3.10
C THR A 80 -5.49 0.92 2.93
N PRO A 81 -4.16 0.90 2.81
CA PRO A 81 -3.42 -0.36 2.76
C PRO A 81 -3.67 -1.25 3.97
N LEU A 82 -3.74 -0.66 5.17
CA LEU A 82 -3.91 -1.43 6.40
C LEU A 82 -5.30 -2.09 6.46
N ALA A 83 -6.36 -1.36 6.10
CA ALA A 83 -7.71 -1.95 6.07
C ALA A 83 -7.78 -3.11 5.07
N GLY A 84 -7.15 -2.97 3.91
CA GLY A 84 -7.07 -4.04 2.92
C GLY A 84 -6.33 -5.26 3.44
N ALA A 85 -5.22 -5.05 4.14
CA ALA A 85 -4.44 -6.14 4.73
C ALA A 85 -5.23 -6.89 5.79
N VAL A 86 -6.02 -6.19 6.60
CA VAL A 86 -6.92 -6.81 7.60
C VAL A 86 -7.98 -7.65 6.90
N PHE A 87 -8.60 -7.09 5.86
CA PHE A 87 -9.62 -7.81 5.08
C PHE A 87 -9.07 -9.10 4.50
N LYS A 88 -7.85 -9.06 3.97
CA LYS A 88 -7.21 -10.22 3.34
C LYS A 88 -6.56 -11.16 4.36
N GLY A 89 -6.42 -10.75 5.62
CA GLY A 89 -5.76 -11.57 6.63
C GLY A 89 -4.26 -11.68 6.48
N GLU A 90 -3.62 -10.67 5.91
CA GLU A 90 -2.18 -10.65 5.63
C GLU A 90 -1.40 -10.12 6.84
N ARG A 91 -1.12 -10.98 7.82
CA ARG A 91 -0.52 -10.56 9.09
C ARG A 91 0.84 -9.91 8.94
N GLU A 92 1.70 -10.44 8.07
CA GLU A 92 3.04 -9.86 7.86
C GLU A 92 2.95 -8.46 7.28
N VAL A 93 1.98 -8.23 6.37
CA VAL A 93 1.74 -6.91 5.79
C VAL A 93 1.20 -5.96 6.86
N ILE A 94 0.28 -6.42 7.71
CA ILE A 94 -0.25 -5.63 8.82
C ILE A 94 0.90 -5.15 9.71
N ASP A 95 1.78 -6.06 10.10
CA ASP A 95 2.92 -5.73 10.95
C ASP A 95 3.86 -4.72 10.27
N ALA A 96 4.12 -4.90 8.98
CA ALA A 96 4.98 -3.99 8.21
C ALA A 96 4.36 -2.58 8.12
N LEU A 97 3.05 -2.50 7.89
CA LEU A 97 2.35 -1.21 7.79
C LEU A 97 2.33 -0.50 9.14
N LEU A 98 2.08 -1.20 10.24
CA LEU A 98 2.11 -0.61 11.57
C LEU A 98 3.51 -0.11 11.91
N ALA A 99 4.55 -0.89 11.58
CA ALA A 99 5.94 -0.48 11.79
C ALA A 99 6.27 0.78 10.99
N ALA A 100 5.64 0.96 9.84
CA ALA A 100 5.82 2.14 8.99
C ALA A 100 4.99 3.34 9.44
N GLY A 101 4.14 3.19 10.45
CA GLY A 101 3.35 4.28 11.00
C GLY A 101 1.92 4.39 10.48
N ALA A 102 1.39 3.36 9.84
CA ALA A 102 -0.01 3.38 9.38
C ALA A 102 -0.98 3.53 10.55
N ASP A 103 -2.01 4.36 10.37
CA ASP A 103 -3.03 4.62 11.39
C ASP A 103 -4.20 3.63 11.23
N PRO A 104 -4.44 2.75 12.22
CA PRO A 104 -5.54 1.79 12.14
C PRO A 104 -6.93 2.42 12.10
N ALA A 105 -7.07 3.67 12.53
CA ALA A 105 -8.35 4.38 12.55
C ALA A 105 -8.65 5.11 11.24
N ALA A 106 -7.69 5.18 10.32
CA ALA A 106 -7.86 5.89 9.05
C ALA A 106 -8.59 5.03 8.02
N GLY A 107 -9.30 5.70 7.12
CA GLY A 107 -9.97 5.05 5.99
C GLY A 107 -11.43 4.74 6.27
N THR A 108 -12.14 4.37 5.20
CA THR A 108 -13.58 4.08 5.26
C THR A 108 -13.86 2.81 4.45
N PRO A 109 -14.07 1.65 5.10
CA PRO A 109 -13.89 1.44 6.54
C PRO A 109 -12.43 1.46 6.97
N SER A 110 -12.17 1.78 8.23
CA SER A 110 -10.83 1.72 8.79
C SER A 110 -10.39 0.27 9.03
N ALA A 111 -9.11 0.08 9.33
CA ALA A 111 -8.60 -1.24 9.73
C ALA A 111 -9.28 -1.72 11.01
N VAL A 112 -9.52 -0.81 11.97
CA VAL A 112 -10.25 -1.12 13.20
C VAL A 112 -11.66 -1.61 12.90
N ASP A 113 -12.41 -0.88 12.06
CA ASP A 113 -13.77 -1.26 11.70
C ASP A 113 -13.79 -2.60 10.95
N THR A 114 -12.83 -2.81 10.07
CA THR A 114 -12.72 -4.08 9.32
C THR A 114 -12.45 -5.23 10.29
N ALA A 115 -11.55 -5.04 11.26
CA ALA A 115 -11.27 -6.06 12.26
C ALA A 115 -12.52 -6.38 13.10
N ARG A 116 -13.31 -5.37 13.46
CA ARG A 116 -14.57 -5.57 14.18
C ARG A 116 -15.57 -6.37 13.35
N MET A 117 -15.71 -6.03 12.06
CA MET A 117 -16.63 -6.71 11.16
C MET A 117 -16.34 -8.20 11.05
N PHE A 118 -15.08 -8.57 11.09
CA PHE A 118 -14.66 -9.97 10.95
C PHE A 118 -14.30 -10.65 12.26
N GLY A 119 -14.56 -10.00 13.39
CA GLY A 119 -14.31 -10.58 14.71
C GLY A 119 -12.84 -10.86 15.01
N LYS A 120 -11.96 -10.03 14.51
CA LYS A 120 -10.51 -10.19 14.66
C LYS A 120 -10.03 -9.55 15.97
N ASP A 121 -10.36 -10.17 17.10
CA ASP A 121 -10.08 -9.62 18.43
C ASP A 121 -8.59 -9.40 18.67
N ASP A 122 -7.75 -10.29 18.17
CA ASP A 122 -6.30 -10.17 18.28
C ASP A 122 -5.78 -8.90 17.57
N LEU A 123 -6.36 -8.57 16.42
CA LEU A 123 -6.00 -7.35 15.70
C LEU A 123 -6.51 -6.12 16.43
N LEU A 124 -7.69 -6.18 17.01
CA LEU A 124 -8.23 -5.06 17.81
C LEU A 124 -7.31 -4.76 18.99
N GLU A 125 -6.80 -5.78 19.67
CA GLU A 125 -5.80 -5.59 20.72
C GLU A 125 -4.52 -4.98 20.18
N LEU A 126 -4.04 -5.49 19.07
CA LEU A 126 -2.83 -4.98 18.41
C LEU A 126 -2.98 -3.49 18.05
N PHE A 127 -4.17 -3.07 17.62
CA PHE A 127 -4.45 -1.69 17.26
C PHE A 127 -4.77 -0.79 18.47
N GLY A 128 -4.87 -1.37 19.67
CA GLY A 128 -5.24 -0.62 20.88
C GLY A 128 -6.70 -0.19 20.89
N ALA A 129 -7.57 -0.93 20.21
CA ALA A 129 -8.97 -0.55 19.98
C ALA A 129 -9.98 -1.37 20.81
N ARG A 130 -9.51 -2.19 21.72
CA ARG A 130 -10.39 -2.98 22.60
C ARG A 130 -10.57 -2.31 23.93
#